data_fe6ee7042f195d4bd97557d4dab7d024
#
_entry.id   fe6ee7042f195d4bd97557d4dab7d024
#
_cell.length_a   1.000
_cell.length_b   1.000
_cell.length_c   1.000
_cell.angle_alpha   90.00
_cell.angle_beta   90.00
_cell.angle_gamma   90.00
#
_symmetry.space_group_name_H-M   'P 1'
#
loop_
_entity.id
_entity.type
_entity.pdbx_description
1 polymer ?
#
loop_
_entity_poly.entity_id
_entity_poly.type
_entity_poly.pdbx_seq_one_letter_code
_entity_poly.pdbx_strand_id
1 'polypeptide(L)'
;MNITSLPVSRCMAAIIACVLLSLNGHAQTVMDGTTYCLPKTTIDVVLLVEKTTTQPGELCQYAERFMKKADAPAEPSVAYRLLSADIVPAAIADTAKQFTARNDNKHNIQRVAISPQGIILAVNADPSLPAERIPFKAAPKMQLPNAHDYMNQDILAAGSKAKMAELVAQEIYDIRESRSMLTKGQADFMPKDGEQLRIMMQSLDQQEAALMQVFSGTTVKDTTEVVVSYVPEKATEGDVLFRFSQRFGLVDADDLSGIPYYISITDLHQVPVNSAVAEGKLPKDNAEIYVNLPGRIRADLTSMSRPVASLELMATQFGRCESLDNELFGKKLFTQLVYHPLTGNIESISTDMVKK
;
A
#
# COMPACT_ATOMS: atom_id res chain seq x y z
N MET A 1 -22.46 -46.49 0.62
CA MET A 1 -22.59 -45.31 1.51
C MET A 1 -21.57 -44.28 1.05
N ASN A 2 -22.00 -43.40 0.13
CA ASN A 2 -21.15 -42.43 -0.53
C ASN A 2 -21.02 -41.18 0.33
N ILE A 3 -19.80 -40.78 0.70
CA ILE A 3 -19.52 -39.49 1.28
C ILE A 3 -18.78 -38.68 0.20
N THR A 4 -19.50 -37.75 -0.41
CA THR A 4 -19.01 -36.79 -1.40
C THR A 4 -18.22 -35.69 -0.71
N SER A 5 -16.97 -35.55 -1.10
CA SER A 5 -16.09 -34.43 -0.77
C SER A 5 -16.53 -33.18 -1.51
N LEU A 6 -16.87 -32.10 -0.80
CA LEU A 6 -17.09 -30.77 -1.36
C LEU A 6 -15.74 -30.04 -1.56
N PRO A 7 -15.54 -29.34 -2.68
CA PRO A 7 -14.30 -28.62 -2.93
C PRO A 7 -14.30 -27.25 -2.24
N VAL A 8 -13.34 -27.03 -1.36
CA VAL A 8 -13.00 -25.73 -0.76
C VAL A 8 -12.22 -24.91 -1.78
N SER A 9 -12.90 -24.25 -2.70
CA SER A 9 -12.26 -23.33 -3.65
C SER A 9 -13.29 -22.35 -4.25
N ARG A 10 -13.89 -21.49 -3.42
CA ARG A 10 -14.76 -20.43 -3.95
C ARG A 10 -14.91 -19.17 -3.07
N CYS A 11 -13.98 -18.89 -2.15
CA CYS A 11 -14.06 -17.69 -1.29
C CYS A 11 -12.92 -16.67 -1.46
N MET A 12 -12.08 -16.75 -2.49
CA MET A 12 -10.99 -15.78 -2.68
C MET A 12 -11.08 -14.92 -3.96
N ALA A 13 -12.23 -14.85 -4.61
CA ALA A 13 -12.37 -14.11 -5.88
C ALA A 13 -13.29 -12.88 -5.81
N ALA A 14 -13.69 -12.42 -4.63
CA ALA A 14 -14.71 -11.36 -4.50
C ALA A 14 -14.19 -10.01 -3.94
N ILE A 15 -12.89 -9.80 -3.72
CA ILE A 15 -12.36 -8.56 -3.10
C ILE A 15 -11.54 -7.67 -4.08
N ILE A 16 -11.37 -8.04 -5.34
CA ILE A 16 -10.52 -7.26 -6.29
C ILE A 16 -11.34 -6.45 -7.32
N ALA A 17 -12.63 -6.32 -7.20
CA ALA A 17 -13.47 -5.67 -8.23
C ALA A 17 -14.09 -4.31 -7.83
N CYS A 18 -13.55 -3.57 -6.85
CA CYS A 18 -14.13 -2.28 -6.41
C CYS A 18 -13.16 -1.09 -6.35
N VAL A 19 -12.13 -1.02 -7.14
CA VAL A 19 -11.25 0.17 -7.17
C VAL A 19 -11.00 0.66 -8.59
N LEU A 20 -12.07 0.93 -9.35
CA LEU A 20 -12.01 1.78 -10.54
C LEU A 20 -13.38 2.46 -10.74
N LEU A 21 -13.78 3.30 -9.79
CA LEU A 21 -14.82 4.28 -10.03
C LEU A 21 -14.20 5.66 -9.94
N SER A 22 -14.08 6.27 -11.11
CA SER A 22 -13.70 7.64 -11.37
C SER A 22 -14.17 8.62 -10.29
N LEU A 23 -13.23 9.35 -9.71
CA LEU A 23 -13.42 10.53 -8.86
C LEU A 23 -14.07 11.68 -9.67
N ASN A 24 -15.32 11.54 -10.03
CA ASN A 24 -16.13 12.66 -10.42
C ASN A 24 -16.85 13.17 -9.16
N GLY A 25 -16.27 14.16 -8.51
CA GLY A 25 -16.95 14.92 -7.47
C GLY A 25 -18.28 15.48 -8.01
N HIS A 26 -19.38 14.84 -7.66
CA HIS A 26 -20.71 15.31 -8.07
C HIS A 26 -21.08 16.50 -7.17
N ALA A 27 -21.03 17.70 -7.74
CA ALA A 27 -21.63 18.87 -7.11
C ALA A 27 -23.16 18.72 -7.21
N GLN A 28 -23.81 18.42 -6.10
CA GLN A 28 -25.27 18.41 -6.03
C GLN A 28 -25.80 19.84 -5.89
N THR A 29 -26.79 20.19 -6.72
CA THR A 29 -27.58 21.43 -6.55
C THR A 29 -28.52 21.23 -5.36
N VAL A 30 -28.39 22.05 -4.34
CA VAL A 30 -29.16 21.94 -3.10
C VAL A 30 -30.59 22.40 -3.34
N MET A 31 -31.56 21.50 -3.42
CA MET A 31 -33.00 21.82 -3.46
C MET A 31 -33.67 21.77 -2.08
N ASP A 32 -33.34 20.76 -1.23
CA ASP A 32 -33.96 20.57 0.10
C ASP A 32 -32.95 20.41 1.24
N GLY A 33 -31.69 20.66 1.01
CA GLY A 33 -30.59 20.48 1.94
C GLY A 33 -29.65 19.33 1.54
N THR A 34 -28.36 19.57 1.69
CA THR A 34 -27.32 18.55 1.45
C THR A 34 -26.77 18.08 2.77
N THR A 35 -26.93 16.80 3.05
CA THR A 35 -26.34 16.17 4.24
C THR A 35 -24.88 15.86 3.98
N TYR A 36 -24.01 16.22 4.93
CA TYR A 36 -22.58 16.00 4.86
C TYR A 36 -22.02 15.56 6.21
N CYS A 37 -20.85 14.94 6.20
CA CYS A 37 -20.08 14.63 7.39
C CYS A 37 -18.81 15.47 7.43
N LEU A 38 -18.34 15.80 8.62
CA LEU A 38 -16.97 16.26 8.81
C LEU A 38 -16.01 15.08 8.78
N PRO A 39 -14.75 15.27 8.38
CA PRO A 39 -13.78 14.20 8.40
C PRO A 39 -13.35 13.83 9.82
N LYS A 40 -13.09 12.55 10.03
CA LYS A 40 -12.40 11.97 11.18
C LYS A 40 -11.02 11.51 10.73
N THR A 41 -9.98 11.97 11.41
CA THR A 41 -8.60 11.65 11.03
C THR A 41 -8.31 10.17 11.28
N THR A 42 -7.69 9.51 10.30
CA THR A 42 -7.10 8.19 10.42
C THR A 42 -5.61 8.25 10.11
N ILE A 43 -4.89 7.26 10.57
CA ILE A 43 -3.47 7.07 10.34
C ILE A 43 -3.31 5.79 9.55
N ASP A 44 -2.85 5.90 8.32
CA ASP A 44 -2.53 4.74 7.49
C ASP A 44 -1.04 4.44 7.63
N VAL A 45 -0.71 3.25 8.12
CA VAL A 45 0.64 2.74 8.12
C VAL A 45 0.85 1.91 6.87
N VAL A 46 1.66 2.43 5.97
CA VAL A 46 1.96 1.83 4.66
C VAL A 46 3.19 0.97 4.79
N LEU A 47 3.03 -0.31 4.57
CA LEU A 47 4.07 -1.32 4.70
C LEU A 47 4.49 -1.83 3.33
N LEU A 48 5.79 -1.83 3.03
CA LEU A 48 6.34 -2.56 1.90
C LEU A 48 6.88 -3.89 2.39
N VAL A 49 6.29 -4.98 1.91
CA VAL A 49 6.61 -6.35 2.31
C VAL A 49 7.19 -7.11 1.13
N GLU A 50 8.43 -7.59 1.28
CA GLU A 50 9.06 -8.50 0.34
C GLU A 50 8.76 -9.94 0.75
N LYS A 51 8.18 -10.71 -0.18
CA LYS A 51 8.01 -12.16 -0.07
C LYS A 51 9.08 -12.83 -0.94
N THR A 52 9.96 -13.59 -0.32
CA THR A 52 10.96 -14.41 -1.00
C THR A 52 10.47 -15.85 -1.03
N THR A 53 10.26 -16.38 -2.24
CA THR A 53 9.88 -17.79 -2.45
C THR A 53 11.05 -18.51 -3.06
N THR A 54 11.56 -19.53 -2.38
CA THR A 54 12.66 -20.37 -2.84
C THR A 54 12.11 -21.74 -3.16
N GLN A 55 12.41 -22.24 -4.38
CA GLN A 55 12.11 -23.60 -4.82
C GLN A 55 13.42 -24.33 -5.04
N PRO A 56 13.59 -25.55 -4.50
CA PRO A 56 14.80 -26.34 -4.71
C PRO A 56 14.92 -26.75 -6.18
N GLY A 57 16.14 -26.89 -6.65
CA GLY A 57 16.40 -27.49 -7.95
C GLY A 57 16.13 -28.99 -7.96
N GLU A 58 15.74 -29.54 -9.11
CA GLU A 58 15.46 -30.98 -9.26
C GLU A 58 16.67 -31.83 -8.89
N LEU A 59 17.89 -31.32 -9.15
CA LEU A 59 19.18 -31.98 -8.91
C LEU A 59 19.96 -31.32 -7.75
N CYS A 60 19.29 -30.63 -6.82
CA CYS A 60 19.93 -29.90 -5.72
C CYS A 60 20.90 -30.77 -4.90
N GLN A 61 20.57 -32.05 -4.66
CA GLN A 61 21.43 -32.99 -3.94
C GLN A 61 22.80 -33.25 -4.59
N TYR A 62 22.96 -32.89 -5.86
CA TYR A 62 24.20 -33.03 -6.63
C TYR A 62 24.94 -31.68 -6.80
N ALA A 63 24.36 -30.58 -6.31
CA ALA A 63 24.89 -29.22 -6.50
C ALA A 63 26.32 -29.07 -5.94
N GLU A 64 26.59 -29.59 -4.75
CA GLU A 64 27.92 -29.55 -4.14
C GLU A 64 28.94 -30.35 -4.93
N ARG A 65 28.54 -31.56 -5.38
CA ARG A 65 29.44 -32.46 -6.11
C ARG A 65 29.89 -31.89 -7.45
N PHE A 66 28.93 -31.39 -8.25
CA PHE A 66 29.22 -31.00 -9.65
C PHE A 66 29.43 -29.47 -9.79
N MET A 67 28.74 -28.64 -9.00
CA MET A 67 28.78 -27.20 -9.14
C MET A 67 29.52 -26.49 -7.98
N LYS A 68 30.01 -27.27 -6.99
CA LYS A 68 30.67 -26.74 -5.77
C LYS A 68 29.79 -25.76 -4.99
N LYS A 69 28.46 -25.96 -5.04
CA LYS A 69 27.45 -25.18 -4.29
C LYS A 69 26.91 -26.02 -3.14
N ALA A 70 27.46 -25.82 -1.95
CA ALA A 70 26.99 -26.48 -0.71
C ALA A 70 25.71 -25.86 -0.14
N ASP A 71 25.38 -24.63 -0.55
CA ASP A 71 24.28 -23.82 -0.05
C ASP A 71 22.98 -23.93 -0.91
N ALA A 72 22.93 -24.91 -1.82
CA ALA A 72 21.74 -25.13 -2.64
C ALA A 72 20.55 -25.53 -1.74
N PRO A 73 19.38 -24.87 -1.89
CA PRO A 73 18.21 -25.19 -1.07
C PRO A 73 17.75 -26.62 -1.35
N ALA A 74 17.53 -27.41 -0.30
CA ALA A 74 17.03 -28.78 -0.40
C ALA A 74 15.51 -28.86 -0.29
N GLU A 75 14.87 -27.85 0.32
CA GLU A 75 13.43 -27.80 0.55
C GLU A 75 12.83 -26.46 0.10
N PRO A 76 11.56 -26.44 -0.33
CA PRO A 76 10.89 -25.20 -0.65
C PRO A 76 10.71 -24.35 0.61
N SER A 77 10.95 -23.05 0.50
CA SER A 77 10.77 -22.12 1.61
C SER A 77 10.14 -20.81 1.16
N VAL A 78 9.42 -20.19 2.11
CA VAL A 78 8.87 -18.86 1.94
C VAL A 78 9.32 -18.03 3.14
N ALA A 79 9.87 -16.85 2.85
CA ALA A 79 10.28 -15.91 3.87
C ALA A 79 9.73 -14.51 3.54
N TYR A 80 9.38 -13.76 4.58
CA TYR A 80 8.89 -12.40 4.45
C TYR A 80 9.84 -11.44 5.14
N ARG A 81 9.99 -10.26 4.55
CA ARG A 81 10.77 -9.17 5.11
C ARG A 81 10.03 -7.85 4.96
N LEU A 82 9.91 -7.10 6.03
CA LEU A 82 9.42 -5.74 6.01
C LEU A 82 10.56 -4.83 5.48
N LEU A 83 10.32 -4.15 4.37
CA LEU A 83 11.29 -3.26 3.73
C LEU A 83 11.17 -1.84 4.27
N SER A 84 9.94 -1.31 4.37
CA SER A 84 9.65 -0.01 4.97
C SER A 84 8.29 -0.03 5.66
N ALA A 85 8.10 0.91 6.57
CA ALA A 85 6.83 1.25 7.19
C ALA A 85 6.75 2.76 7.33
N ASP A 86 5.79 3.38 6.65
CA ASP A 86 5.61 4.82 6.58
C ASP A 86 4.24 5.21 7.13
N ILE A 87 4.18 6.31 7.88
CA ILE A 87 2.94 6.85 8.43
C ILE A 87 2.39 7.91 7.48
N VAL A 88 1.13 7.76 7.06
CA VAL A 88 0.44 8.68 6.15
C VAL A 88 -0.89 9.11 6.79
N PRO A 89 -1.20 10.41 6.86
CA PRO A 89 -2.50 10.87 7.33
C PRO A 89 -3.58 10.58 6.29
N ALA A 90 -4.73 10.10 6.78
CA ALA A 90 -5.91 9.85 5.97
C ALA A 90 -7.17 10.33 6.72
N ALA A 91 -8.33 10.25 6.09
CA ALA A 91 -9.58 10.65 6.70
C ALA A 91 -10.73 9.76 6.26
N ILE A 92 -11.67 9.53 7.18
CA ILE A 92 -12.95 8.88 6.94
C ILE A 92 -14.08 9.83 7.33
N ALA A 93 -15.31 9.58 6.87
CA ALA A 93 -16.47 10.35 7.29
C ALA A 93 -16.79 10.09 8.78
N ASP A 94 -16.91 11.15 9.57
CA ASP A 94 -17.34 11.06 10.96
C ASP A 94 -18.88 11.05 11.03
N THR A 95 -19.45 9.86 11.17
CA THR A 95 -20.91 9.68 11.24
C THR A 95 -21.53 10.33 12.49
N ALA A 96 -20.75 10.61 13.52
CA ALA A 96 -21.19 11.32 14.72
C ALA A 96 -21.27 12.85 14.48
N LYS A 97 -20.58 13.36 13.45
CA LYS A 97 -20.56 14.77 13.04
C LYS A 97 -21.22 14.92 11.66
N GLN A 98 -22.47 14.52 11.58
CA GLN A 98 -23.28 14.63 10.38
C GLN A 98 -24.22 15.85 10.48
N PHE A 99 -24.20 16.71 9.48
CA PHE A 99 -24.94 17.96 9.42
C PHE A 99 -25.66 18.12 8.08
N THR A 100 -26.57 19.08 8.00
CA THR A 100 -27.33 19.38 6.77
C THR A 100 -27.23 20.86 6.44
N ALA A 101 -26.59 21.17 5.31
CA ALA A 101 -26.59 22.51 4.75
C ALA A 101 -27.86 22.76 3.95
N ARG A 102 -28.56 23.84 4.20
CA ARG A 102 -29.82 24.17 3.54
C ARG A 102 -29.74 25.48 2.77
N ASN A 103 -30.33 25.49 1.59
CA ASN A 103 -30.57 26.73 0.85
C ASN A 103 -32.03 27.15 1.07
N ASP A 104 -32.24 28.08 1.97
CA ASP A 104 -33.56 28.56 2.33
C ASP A 104 -33.74 30.06 2.05
N ASN A 105 -34.89 30.60 2.51
CA ASN A 105 -35.17 32.01 2.37
C ASN A 105 -34.24 32.94 3.16
N LYS A 106 -33.38 32.44 4.02
CA LYS A 106 -32.44 33.20 4.87
C LYS A 106 -30.98 33.03 4.47
N HIS A 107 -30.63 31.88 3.86
CA HIS A 107 -29.27 31.52 3.55
C HIS A 107 -29.04 31.42 2.04
N ASN A 108 -27.82 31.73 1.62
CA ASN A 108 -27.35 31.66 0.21
C ASN A 108 -26.28 30.57 0.07
N ILE A 109 -26.73 29.31 0.21
CA ILE A 109 -25.91 28.12 0.00
C ILE A 109 -26.38 27.44 -1.27
N GLN A 110 -25.73 27.73 -2.39
CA GLN A 110 -26.14 27.26 -3.72
C GLN A 110 -25.55 25.90 -4.07
N ARG A 111 -24.33 25.60 -3.56
CA ARG A 111 -23.59 24.41 -3.90
C ARG A 111 -22.82 23.92 -2.69
N VAL A 112 -22.91 22.63 -2.42
CA VAL A 112 -22.07 21.94 -1.44
C VAL A 112 -21.34 20.80 -2.16
N ALA A 113 -20.02 20.85 -2.17
CA ALA A 113 -19.19 19.79 -2.71
C ALA A 113 -18.86 18.79 -1.61
N ILE A 114 -19.15 17.51 -1.87
CA ILE A 114 -18.88 16.40 -0.94
C ILE A 114 -18.06 15.32 -1.65
N SER A 115 -17.22 14.61 -0.89
CA SER A 115 -16.50 13.45 -1.38
C SER A 115 -17.43 12.25 -1.61
N PRO A 116 -17.00 11.20 -2.33
CA PRO A 116 -17.77 9.96 -2.46
C PRO A 116 -18.12 9.30 -1.12
N GLN A 117 -17.34 9.57 -0.07
CA GLN A 117 -17.56 9.10 1.30
C GLN A 117 -18.52 9.99 2.11
N GLY A 118 -19.02 11.09 1.53
CA GLY A 118 -19.89 12.02 2.20
C GLY A 118 -19.19 13.12 3.02
N ILE A 119 -17.89 13.28 2.91
CA ILE A 119 -17.11 14.33 3.58
C ILE A 119 -17.30 15.65 2.83
N ILE A 120 -17.58 16.75 3.56
CA ILE A 120 -17.66 18.09 2.98
C ILE A 120 -16.27 18.55 2.50
N LEU A 121 -16.24 19.13 1.30
CA LEU A 121 -15.02 19.64 0.67
C LEU A 121 -15.10 21.15 0.40
N ALA A 122 -16.27 21.66 0.03
CA ALA A 122 -16.46 23.08 -0.23
C ALA A 122 -17.93 23.49 -0.15
N VAL A 123 -18.18 24.78 0.13
CA VAL A 123 -19.48 25.44 0.03
C VAL A 123 -19.33 26.61 -0.92
N ASN A 124 -20.19 26.69 -1.95
CA ASN A 124 -20.17 27.71 -3.01
C ASN A 124 -18.82 27.90 -3.72
N ALA A 125 -17.91 26.94 -3.60
CA ALA A 125 -16.56 26.96 -4.19
C ALA A 125 -16.22 25.63 -4.85
N ASP A 126 -15.12 25.59 -5.60
CA ASP A 126 -14.54 24.36 -6.08
C ASP A 126 -13.72 23.69 -4.97
N PRO A 127 -13.82 22.37 -4.81
CA PRO A 127 -13.15 21.67 -3.73
C PRO A 127 -11.64 21.61 -3.93
N SER A 128 -10.88 21.73 -2.82
CA SER A 128 -9.50 21.28 -2.76
C SER A 128 -9.51 19.75 -2.61
N LEU A 129 -8.81 19.05 -3.51
CA LEU A 129 -8.68 17.60 -3.43
C LEU A 129 -7.34 17.24 -2.78
N PRO A 130 -7.30 16.23 -1.92
CA PRO A 130 -6.04 15.76 -1.37
C PRO A 130 -5.13 15.26 -2.49
N ALA A 131 -3.83 15.46 -2.34
CA ALA A 131 -2.87 14.85 -3.25
C ALA A 131 -3.05 13.33 -3.21
N GLU A 132 -3.30 12.73 -4.37
CA GLU A 132 -3.44 11.29 -4.48
C GLU A 132 -2.09 10.63 -4.22
N ARG A 133 -2.04 9.72 -3.26
CA ARG A 133 -0.85 8.93 -3.00
C ARG A 133 -0.65 7.95 -4.14
N ILE A 134 0.53 7.97 -4.75
CA ILE A 134 0.89 7.00 -5.77
C ILE A 134 1.21 5.67 -5.05
N PRO A 135 0.41 4.61 -5.25
CA PRO A 135 0.67 3.31 -4.64
C PRO A 135 1.95 2.69 -5.22
N PHE A 136 2.61 1.86 -4.43
CA PHE A 136 3.78 1.12 -4.90
C PHE A 136 3.40 0.22 -6.07
N LYS A 137 4.15 0.36 -7.17
CA LYS A 137 4.01 -0.51 -8.34
C LYS A 137 5.20 -1.47 -8.38
N ALA A 138 4.93 -2.76 -8.16
CA ALA A 138 5.95 -3.79 -8.29
C ALA A 138 6.53 -3.81 -9.71
N ALA A 139 7.83 -4.03 -9.81
CA ALA A 139 8.47 -4.28 -11.09
C ALA A 139 7.85 -5.53 -11.77
N PRO A 140 7.77 -5.58 -13.11
CA PRO A 140 7.28 -6.76 -13.80
C PRO A 140 8.15 -7.97 -13.43
N LYS A 141 7.50 -9.10 -13.12
CA LYS A 141 8.19 -10.34 -12.77
C LYS A 141 9.00 -10.83 -13.97
N MET A 142 10.28 -11.01 -13.77
CA MET A 142 11.14 -11.63 -14.77
C MET A 142 10.69 -13.10 -14.92
N GLN A 143 10.31 -13.50 -16.12
CA GLN A 143 10.06 -14.91 -16.41
C GLN A 143 11.40 -15.63 -16.43
N LEU A 144 11.56 -16.57 -15.52
CA LEU A 144 12.73 -17.44 -15.52
C LEU A 144 12.61 -18.42 -16.68
N PRO A 145 13.68 -18.62 -17.48
CA PRO A 145 13.65 -19.60 -18.55
C PRO A 145 13.50 -21.01 -17.96
N ASN A 146 12.73 -21.85 -18.64
CA ASN A 146 12.59 -23.24 -18.25
C ASN A 146 13.88 -24.00 -18.57
N ALA A 147 14.50 -24.65 -17.60
CA ALA A 147 15.74 -25.37 -17.77
C ALA A 147 15.64 -26.51 -18.80
N HIS A 148 14.48 -27.17 -18.88
CA HIS A 148 14.26 -28.29 -19.82
C HIS A 148 14.33 -27.86 -21.28
N ASP A 149 14.06 -26.61 -21.62
CA ASP A 149 14.13 -26.10 -22.99
C ASP A 149 15.59 -25.98 -23.50
N TYR A 150 16.55 -26.06 -22.59
CA TYR A 150 17.99 -25.99 -22.86
C TYR A 150 18.71 -27.31 -22.65
N MET A 151 17.97 -28.41 -22.35
CA MET A 151 18.53 -29.73 -22.22
C MET A 151 18.54 -30.44 -23.57
N ASN A 152 19.69 -31.05 -23.92
CA ASN A 152 19.80 -31.87 -25.10
C ASN A 152 19.14 -33.26 -24.91
N GLN A 153 19.01 -34.02 -25.98
CA GLN A 153 18.33 -35.31 -25.95
C GLN A 153 19.00 -36.32 -25.00
N ASP A 154 20.31 -36.29 -24.84
CA ASP A 154 21.06 -37.21 -23.97
C ASP A 154 20.75 -36.91 -22.50
N ILE A 155 20.63 -35.65 -22.13
CA ILE A 155 20.23 -35.22 -20.79
C ILE A 155 18.80 -35.68 -20.48
N LEU A 156 17.86 -35.46 -21.40
CA LEU A 156 16.45 -35.83 -21.24
C LEU A 156 16.23 -37.36 -21.22
N ALA A 157 17.06 -38.11 -21.90
CA ALA A 157 17.02 -39.56 -21.94
C ALA A 157 17.81 -40.25 -20.81
N ALA A 158 18.40 -39.49 -19.89
CA ALA A 158 19.24 -40.02 -18.82
C ALA A 158 18.47 -41.02 -17.93
N GLY A 159 18.98 -42.22 -17.78
CA GLY A 159 18.32 -43.31 -17.03
C GLY A 159 18.32 -43.14 -15.50
N SER A 160 18.98 -42.10 -14.97
CA SER A 160 18.98 -41.77 -13.52
C SER A 160 19.27 -40.31 -13.27
N LYS A 161 18.80 -39.82 -12.10
CA LYS A 161 19.08 -38.41 -11.68
C LYS A 161 20.58 -38.13 -11.52
N ALA A 162 21.38 -39.10 -11.10
CA ALA A 162 22.82 -38.95 -10.99
C ALA A 162 23.47 -38.78 -12.39
N LYS A 163 23.05 -39.53 -13.38
CA LYS A 163 23.53 -39.40 -14.76
C LYS A 163 23.06 -38.09 -15.40
N MET A 164 21.80 -37.74 -15.17
CA MET A 164 21.27 -36.45 -15.62
C MET A 164 22.10 -35.27 -15.02
N ALA A 165 22.41 -35.31 -13.72
CA ALA A 165 23.21 -34.28 -13.08
C ALA A 165 24.64 -34.19 -13.68
N GLU A 166 25.24 -35.32 -13.99
CA GLU A 166 26.55 -35.36 -14.67
C GLU A 166 26.48 -34.68 -16.04
N LEU A 167 25.48 -35.03 -16.86
CA LEU A 167 25.35 -34.49 -18.21
C LEU A 167 24.99 -33.01 -18.22
N VAL A 168 24.07 -32.55 -17.31
CA VAL A 168 23.77 -31.12 -17.17
C VAL A 168 25.00 -30.36 -16.72
N ALA A 169 25.80 -30.92 -15.81
CA ALA A 169 27.02 -30.26 -15.37
C ALA A 169 28.04 -30.13 -16.52
N GLN A 170 28.18 -31.16 -17.33
CA GLN A 170 29.04 -31.14 -18.52
C GLN A 170 28.59 -30.02 -19.48
N GLU A 171 27.30 -29.93 -19.80
CA GLU A 171 26.76 -28.90 -20.68
C GLU A 171 27.03 -27.48 -20.14
N ILE A 172 26.88 -27.28 -18.83
CA ILE A 172 27.21 -25.98 -18.18
C ILE A 172 28.71 -25.66 -18.34
N TYR A 173 29.60 -26.63 -18.19
CA TYR A 173 31.03 -26.41 -18.38
C TYR A 173 31.38 -26.14 -19.86
N ASP A 174 30.74 -26.79 -20.79
CA ASP A 174 30.92 -26.57 -22.24
C ASP A 174 30.44 -25.18 -22.66
N ILE A 175 29.32 -24.67 -22.08
CA ILE A 175 28.85 -23.31 -22.25
C ILE A 175 29.88 -22.29 -21.69
N ARG A 176 30.45 -22.57 -20.52
CA ARG A 176 31.48 -21.68 -19.91
C ARG A 176 32.75 -21.65 -20.74
N GLU A 177 33.14 -22.79 -21.30
CA GLU A 177 34.31 -22.87 -22.20
C GLU A 177 34.04 -22.07 -23.47
N SER A 178 32.89 -22.26 -24.12
CA SER A 178 32.50 -21.52 -25.32
C SER A 178 32.50 -20.02 -25.07
N ARG A 179 31.97 -19.54 -23.92
CA ARG A 179 32.00 -18.16 -23.52
C ARG A 179 33.44 -17.66 -23.32
N SER A 180 34.31 -18.47 -22.70
CA SER A 180 35.72 -18.12 -22.49
C SER A 180 36.46 -18.00 -23.82
N MET A 181 36.21 -18.89 -24.78
CA MET A 181 36.82 -18.86 -26.13
C MET A 181 36.39 -17.59 -26.88
N LEU A 182 35.09 -17.23 -26.86
CA LEU A 182 34.60 -16.02 -27.48
C LEU A 182 35.25 -14.77 -26.87
N THR A 183 35.35 -14.71 -25.53
CA THR A 183 35.94 -13.58 -24.82
C THR A 183 37.41 -13.41 -25.09
N LYS A 184 38.15 -14.53 -25.27
CA LYS A 184 39.59 -14.54 -25.60
C LYS A 184 39.87 -14.34 -27.09
N GLY A 185 38.84 -14.31 -27.95
CA GLY A 185 39.03 -14.24 -29.39
C GLY A 185 39.58 -15.54 -29.99
N GLN A 186 39.35 -16.69 -29.34
CA GLN A 186 39.89 -18.01 -29.74
C GLN A 186 38.84 -19.00 -30.23
N ALA A 187 37.58 -18.52 -30.40
CA ALA A 187 36.52 -19.34 -30.96
C ALA A 187 36.73 -19.56 -32.45
N ASP A 188 36.37 -20.77 -32.95
CA ASP A 188 36.48 -21.13 -34.36
C ASP A 188 35.67 -20.18 -35.25
N PHE A 189 34.57 -19.68 -34.75
CA PHE A 189 33.74 -18.66 -35.39
C PHE A 189 33.66 -17.40 -34.49
N MET A 190 34.29 -16.32 -34.94
CA MET A 190 34.22 -15.04 -34.27
C MET A 190 33.15 -14.17 -34.92
N PRO A 191 32.25 -13.51 -34.10
CA PRO A 191 31.27 -12.59 -34.62
C PRO A 191 31.95 -11.40 -35.30
N LYS A 192 31.32 -10.90 -36.38
CA LYS A 192 31.89 -9.80 -37.18
C LYS A 192 31.74 -8.43 -36.56
N ASP A 193 30.79 -8.26 -35.65
CA ASP A 193 30.54 -7.01 -34.97
C ASP A 193 30.21 -7.22 -33.49
N GLY A 194 30.25 -6.12 -32.72
CA GLY A 194 30.01 -6.15 -31.27
C GLY A 194 28.57 -6.52 -30.91
N GLU A 195 27.59 -6.27 -31.76
CA GLU A 195 26.18 -6.59 -31.49
C GLU A 195 25.95 -8.11 -31.62
N GLN A 196 26.53 -8.76 -32.61
CA GLN A 196 26.49 -10.21 -32.71
C GLN A 196 27.17 -10.87 -31.52
N LEU A 197 28.34 -10.36 -31.09
CA LEU A 197 29.00 -10.86 -29.89
C LEU A 197 28.11 -10.70 -28.65
N ARG A 198 27.45 -9.57 -28.50
CA ARG A 198 26.54 -9.32 -27.36
C ARG A 198 25.37 -10.31 -27.35
N ILE A 199 24.74 -10.56 -28.49
CA ILE A 199 23.62 -11.52 -28.62
C ILE A 199 24.10 -12.94 -28.29
N MET A 200 25.27 -13.37 -28.79
CA MET A 200 25.84 -14.70 -28.49
C MET A 200 26.14 -14.86 -27.01
N MET A 201 26.80 -13.87 -26.40
CA MET A 201 27.09 -13.88 -24.98
C MET A 201 25.83 -13.93 -24.13
N GLN A 202 24.82 -13.12 -24.46
CA GLN A 202 23.54 -13.12 -23.78
C GLN A 202 22.83 -14.47 -23.89
N SER A 203 22.89 -15.14 -25.06
CA SER A 203 22.32 -16.46 -25.25
C SER A 203 23.01 -17.51 -24.37
N LEU A 204 24.34 -17.51 -24.33
CA LEU A 204 25.10 -18.43 -23.47
C LEU A 204 24.84 -18.19 -21.98
N ASP A 205 24.79 -16.93 -21.55
CA ASP A 205 24.46 -16.58 -20.17
C ASP A 205 23.03 -17.05 -19.79
N GLN A 206 22.07 -16.93 -20.71
CA GLN A 206 20.70 -17.38 -20.49
C GLN A 206 20.61 -18.90 -20.41
N GLN A 207 21.34 -19.63 -21.26
CA GLN A 207 21.41 -21.11 -21.23
C GLN A 207 22.06 -21.58 -19.91
N GLU A 208 23.21 -21.01 -19.54
CA GLU A 208 23.88 -21.32 -18.27
C GLU A 208 22.97 -21.06 -17.07
N ALA A 209 22.31 -19.88 -17.04
CA ALA A 209 21.40 -19.51 -15.96
C ALA A 209 20.20 -20.47 -15.86
N ALA A 210 19.64 -20.90 -16.99
CA ALA A 210 18.56 -21.87 -17.04
C ALA A 210 18.98 -23.24 -16.49
N LEU A 211 20.08 -23.79 -16.99
CA LEU A 211 20.59 -25.10 -16.56
C LEU A 211 21.04 -25.06 -15.08
N MET A 212 21.63 -23.96 -14.63
CA MET A 212 22.04 -23.81 -13.23
C MET A 212 20.86 -23.88 -12.25
N GLN A 213 19.63 -23.55 -12.67
CA GLN A 213 18.44 -23.62 -11.80
C GLN A 213 18.13 -25.07 -11.36
N VAL A 214 18.50 -26.05 -12.18
CA VAL A 214 18.30 -27.48 -11.82
C VAL A 214 19.09 -27.89 -10.58
N PHE A 215 20.23 -27.23 -10.35
CA PHE A 215 21.06 -27.43 -9.16
C PHE A 215 20.76 -26.45 -8.04
N SER A 216 20.75 -25.16 -8.35
CA SER A 216 20.62 -24.10 -7.35
C SER A 216 19.18 -23.78 -6.97
N GLY A 217 18.21 -24.32 -7.70
CA GLY A 217 16.81 -23.91 -7.55
C GLY A 217 16.56 -22.49 -8.05
N THR A 218 15.38 -21.99 -7.73
CA THR A 218 14.95 -20.64 -8.08
C THR A 218 14.54 -19.85 -6.83
N THR A 219 14.90 -18.58 -6.81
CA THR A 219 14.48 -17.65 -5.76
C THR A 219 13.76 -16.49 -6.42
N VAL A 220 12.49 -16.34 -6.10
CA VAL A 220 11.64 -15.25 -6.62
C VAL A 220 11.31 -14.30 -5.48
N LYS A 221 11.53 -13.01 -5.70
CA LYS A 221 11.17 -11.93 -4.79
C LYS A 221 9.96 -11.18 -5.32
N ASP A 222 8.97 -11.02 -4.49
CA ASP A 222 7.74 -10.30 -4.79
C ASP A 222 7.52 -9.24 -3.71
N THR A 223 7.42 -7.98 -4.10
CA THR A 223 7.19 -6.88 -3.16
C THR A 223 5.76 -6.40 -3.30
N THR A 224 5.05 -6.33 -2.19
CA THR A 224 3.67 -5.87 -2.12
C THR A 224 3.56 -4.74 -1.10
N GLU A 225 2.64 -3.82 -1.36
CA GLU A 225 2.24 -2.80 -0.42
C GLU A 225 1.02 -3.28 0.36
N VAL A 226 1.06 -3.09 1.67
CA VAL A 226 -0.07 -3.38 2.58
C VAL A 226 -0.30 -2.14 3.44
N VAL A 227 -1.56 -1.73 3.58
CA VAL A 227 -1.94 -0.58 4.41
C VAL A 227 -2.68 -1.08 5.65
N VAL A 228 -2.24 -0.63 6.81
CA VAL A 228 -2.90 -0.88 8.10
C VAL A 228 -3.40 0.46 8.63
N SER A 229 -4.73 0.61 8.74
CA SER A 229 -5.35 1.85 9.19
C SER A 229 -5.59 1.83 10.70
N TYR A 230 -5.29 2.95 11.36
CA TYR A 230 -5.52 3.18 12.78
C TYR A 230 -6.33 4.46 13.00
N VAL A 231 -7.31 4.41 13.90
CA VAL A 231 -8.11 5.59 14.28
C VAL A 231 -7.66 6.07 15.66
N PRO A 232 -6.98 7.23 15.77
CA PRO A 232 -6.52 7.75 17.05
C PRO A 232 -7.67 8.39 17.83
N GLU A 233 -8.35 7.63 18.68
CA GLU A 233 -9.48 8.14 19.50
C GLU A 233 -9.00 8.98 20.68
N LYS A 234 -7.86 8.63 21.26
CA LYS A 234 -7.25 9.25 22.44
C LYS A 234 -5.74 9.10 22.41
N ALA A 235 -5.04 9.84 23.27
CA ALA A 235 -3.62 9.59 23.52
C ALA A 235 -3.42 8.18 24.07
N THR A 236 -2.48 7.43 23.52
CA THR A 236 -2.18 6.04 23.87
C THR A 236 -0.67 5.80 23.85
N GLU A 237 -0.22 4.91 24.75
CA GLU A 237 1.16 4.50 24.81
C GLU A 237 1.26 3.01 24.45
N GLY A 238 1.77 2.72 23.24
CA GLY A 238 2.16 1.37 22.86
C GLY A 238 1.03 0.39 22.56
N ASP A 239 -0.01 0.81 21.87
CA ASP A 239 -1.01 -0.12 21.33
C ASP A 239 -0.40 -1.00 20.24
N VAL A 240 -0.64 -2.32 20.30
CA VAL A 240 -0.17 -3.22 19.23
C VAL A 240 -1.00 -3.00 17.98
N LEU A 241 -0.37 -2.43 16.94
CA LEU A 241 -1.05 -2.15 15.68
C LEU A 241 -1.12 -3.39 14.78
N PHE A 242 0.00 -4.10 14.67
CA PHE A 242 0.13 -5.35 13.92
C PHE A 242 1.34 -6.12 14.43
N ARG A 243 1.47 -7.37 13.97
CA ARG A 243 2.69 -8.15 14.17
C ARG A 243 3.26 -8.61 12.83
N PHE A 244 4.56 -8.78 12.77
CA PHE A 244 5.26 -9.21 11.57
C PHE A 244 6.10 -10.45 11.83
N SER A 245 5.85 -11.50 11.06
CA SER A 245 6.55 -12.77 11.12
C SER A 245 7.40 -12.96 9.86
N GLN A 246 8.64 -13.39 10.02
CA GLN A 246 9.48 -13.76 8.87
C GLN A 246 8.92 -14.96 8.10
N ARG A 247 8.09 -15.78 8.74
CA ARG A 247 7.50 -16.98 8.12
C ARG A 247 6.11 -16.74 7.53
N PHE A 248 5.29 -15.91 8.17
CA PHE A 248 3.88 -15.71 7.80
C PHE A 248 3.60 -14.32 7.22
N GLY A 249 4.56 -13.39 7.29
CA GLY A 249 4.38 -12.01 6.86
C GLY A 249 3.65 -11.17 7.91
N LEU A 250 2.74 -10.32 7.45
CA LEU A 250 1.86 -9.55 8.34
C LEU A 250 0.85 -10.48 8.97
N VAL A 251 0.72 -10.42 10.29
CA VAL A 251 -0.22 -11.19 11.10
C VAL A 251 -0.97 -10.26 12.05
N ASP A 252 -2.10 -10.71 12.57
CA ASP A 252 -2.97 -9.92 13.44
C ASP A 252 -2.26 -9.55 14.76
N ALA A 253 -2.78 -8.51 15.42
CA ALA A 253 -2.18 -7.97 16.65
C ALA A 253 -2.11 -8.98 17.80
N ASP A 254 -3.00 -9.96 17.83
CA ASP A 254 -3.11 -11.02 18.83
C ASP A 254 -2.33 -12.30 18.48
N ASP A 255 -1.84 -12.42 17.23
CA ASP A 255 -1.04 -13.58 16.80
C ASP A 255 0.41 -13.46 17.28
N LEU A 256 0.77 -14.26 18.28
CA LEU A 256 2.10 -14.26 18.91
C LEU A 256 3.23 -14.81 18.03
N SER A 257 2.95 -15.30 16.84
CA SER A 257 3.97 -15.80 15.89
C SER A 257 4.84 -14.69 15.28
N GLY A 258 4.43 -13.41 15.40
CA GLY A 258 5.11 -12.25 14.87
C GLY A 258 5.68 -11.29 15.92
N ILE A 259 6.68 -10.51 15.51
CA ILE A 259 7.23 -9.41 16.31
C ILE A 259 6.21 -8.27 16.32
N PRO A 260 5.85 -7.70 17.51
CA PRO A 260 4.88 -6.64 17.61
C PRO A 260 5.42 -5.29 17.12
N TYR A 261 4.55 -4.55 16.45
CA TYR A 261 4.72 -3.16 16.09
C TYR A 261 3.68 -2.35 16.87
N TYR A 262 4.18 -1.39 17.64
CA TYR A 262 3.37 -0.57 18.54
C TYR A 262 3.18 0.81 17.97
N ILE A 263 1.95 1.33 18.07
CA ILE A 263 1.65 2.73 17.79
C ILE A 263 1.44 3.48 19.11
N SER A 264 2.06 4.66 19.22
CA SER A 264 1.86 5.59 20.34
C SER A 264 1.34 6.90 19.80
N ILE A 265 0.34 7.47 20.44
CA ILE A 265 -0.26 8.75 20.07
C ILE A 265 -0.06 9.74 21.22
N THR A 266 0.70 10.78 20.96
CA THR A 266 0.95 11.87 21.90
C THR A 266 0.15 13.11 21.50
N ASP A 267 -0.70 13.61 22.37
CA ASP A 267 -1.38 14.90 22.18
C ASP A 267 -0.40 16.05 22.50
N LEU A 268 -0.24 16.96 21.56
CA LEU A 268 0.62 18.14 21.71
C LEU A 268 -0.12 19.36 22.28
N HIS A 269 -1.39 19.19 22.70
CA HIS A 269 -2.22 20.16 23.44
C HIS A 269 -2.26 21.58 22.82
N GLN A 270 -2.34 21.70 21.49
CA GLN A 270 -2.35 23.01 20.82
C GLN A 270 -3.74 23.68 20.77
N VAL A 271 -4.81 22.92 20.95
CA VAL A 271 -6.18 23.45 20.96
C VAL A 271 -6.70 23.44 22.39
N PRO A 272 -7.09 24.62 22.95
CA PRO A 272 -7.71 24.64 24.26
C PRO A 272 -9.01 23.86 24.28
N VAL A 273 -9.16 22.96 25.25
CA VAL A 273 -10.42 22.26 25.46
C VAL A 273 -11.46 23.27 25.94
N ASN A 274 -12.48 23.52 25.11
CA ASN A 274 -13.59 24.40 25.50
C ASN A 274 -14.49 23.62 26.46
N SER A 275 -14.57 23.99 27.72
CA SER A 275 -15.36 23.32 28.76
C SER A 275 -16.84 23.12 28.38
N ALA A 276 -17.39 23.98 27.54
CA ALA A 276 -18.78 23.91 27.06
C ALA A 276 -19.03 22.73 26.11
N VAL A 277 -18.01 22.28 25.33
CA VAL A 277 -18.12 21.16 24.40
C VAL A 277 -17.82 19.84 25.11
N ALA A 278 -17.02 19.86 26.17
CA ALA A 278 -16.77 18.67 27.02
C ALA A 278 -18.05 18.19 27.74
N GLU A 279 -19.08 19.02 27.85
CA GLU A 279 -20.39 18.68 28.42
C GLU A 279 -21.40 18.10 27.42
N GLY A 280 -21.00 17.84 26.14
CA GLY A 280 -21.89 17.31 25.11
C GLY A 280 -23.00 18.29 24.67
N LYS A 281 -22.90 19.52 25.03
CA LYS A 281 -23.80 20.60 24.58
C LYS A 281 -23.28 21.13 23.23
N LEU A 282 -23.72 20.51 22.13
CA LEU A 282 -23.67 21.16 20.83
C LEU A 282 -24.40 22.50 20.94
N PRO A 283 -23.86 23.62 20.40
CA PRO A 283 -24.57 24.89 20.36
C PRO A 283 -26.00 24.67 19.81
N LYS A 284 -27.00 25.10 20.54
CA LYS A 284 -28.42 24.97 20.15
C LYS A 284 -28.80 25.87 18.98
N ASP A 285 -27.87 26.61 18.42
CA ASP A 285 -28.13 27.52 17.34
C ASP A 285 -28.18 26.78 16.02
N ASN A 286 -29.11 27.15 15.18
CA ASN A 286 -29.45 26.65 13.84
C ASN A 286 -28.30 26.82 12.82
N ALA A 287 -27.04 26.64 13.24
CA ALA A 287 -25.90 26.72 12.37
C ALA A 287 -25.91 25.53 11.40
N GLU A 288 -25.92 25.83 10.13
CA GLU A 288 -26.00 24.84 9.08
C GLU A 288 -24.63 24.38 8.60
N ILE A 289 -23.59 25.19 8.86
CA ILE A 289 -22.22 24.96 8.42
C ILE A 289 -21.28 24.84 9.62
N TYR A 290 -20.62 23.69 9.71
CA TYR A 290 -19.68 23.35 10.77
C TYR A 290 -18.28 23.11 10.22
N VAL A 291 -17.29 23.35 11.05
CA VAL A 291 -15.86 23.16 10.75
C VAL A 291 -15.16 22.44 11.89
N ASN A 292 -14.16 21.67 11.57
CA ASN A 292 -13.24 21.12 12.57
C ASN A 292 -12.09 22.09 12.82
N LEU A 293 -11.75 22.28 14.07
CA LEU A 293 -10.49 22.86 14.52
C LEU A 293 -9.62 21.72 15.08
N PRO A 294 -8.77 21.10 14.25
CA PRO A 294 -8.04 19.90 14.65
C PRO A 294 -6.95 20.22 15.67
N GLY A 295 -6.69 19.30 16.59
CA GLY A 295 -5.52 19.33 17.46
C GLY A 295 -4.30 18.74 16.76
N ARG A 296 -3.11 19.05 17.25
CA ARG A 296 -1.84 18.48 16.76
C ARG A 296 -1.45 17.30 17.62
N ILE A 297 -1.14 16.20 16.98
CA ILE A 297 -0.65 14.98 17.61
C ILE A 297 0.66 14.53 17.00
N ARG A 298 1.39 13.70 17.73
CA ARG A 298 2.51 12.93 17.20
C ARG A 298 2.18 11.45 17.26
N ALA A 299 2.31 10.76 16.13
CA ALA A 299 2.18 9.33 16.00
C ALA A 299 3.57 8.71 15.85
N ASP A 300 3.92 7.81 16.76
CA ASP A 300 5.20 7.11 16.77
C ASP A 300 4.95 5.61 16.59
N LEU A 301 5.55 5.02 15.54
CA LEU A 301 5.58 3.58 15.32
C LEU A 301 6.90 3.02 15.81
N THR A 302 6.82 2.05 16.72
CA THR A 302 8.01 1.42 17.33
C THR A 302 7.93 -0.09 17.24
N SER A 303 9.09 -0.76 17.19
CA SER A 303 9.21 -2.22 17.29
C SER A 303 10.45 -2.58 18.08
N MET A 304 10.33 -3.51 19.03
CA MET A 304 11.45 -3.93 19.88
C MET A 304 12.19 -2.73 20.53
N SER A 305 11.44 -1.72 20.98
CA SER A 305 11.96 -0.47 21.58
C SER A 305 12.79 0.39 20.60
N ARG A 306 12.70 0.15 19.30
CA ARG A 306 13.36 0.96 18.27
C ARG A 306 12.32 1.78 17.52
N PRO A 307 12.59 3.06 17.22
CA PRO A 307 11.71 3.85 16.38
C PRO A 307 11.74 3.30 14.94
N VAL A 308 10.58 3.17 14.33
CA VAL A 308 10.39 2.74 12.94
C VAL A 308 9.98 3.92 12.08
N ALA A 309 8.94 4.65 12.50
CA ALA A 309 8.46 5.85 11.84
C ALA A 309 7.85 6.80 12.88
N SER A 310 7.87 8.10 12.59
CA SER A 310 7.26 9.13 13.42
C SER A 310 6.71 10.23 12.53
N LEU A 311 5.50 10.71 12.83
CA LEU A 311 4.87 11.80 12.10
C LEU A 311 4.07 12.69 13.05
N GLU A 312 4.22 14.00 12.91
CA GLU A 312 3.31 14.98 13.50
C GLU A 312 2.24 15.34 12.47
N LEU A 313 0.99 15.29 12.91
CA LEU A 313 -0.17 15.56 12.05
C LEU A 313 -1.29 16.23 12.82
N MET A 314 -2.23 16.82 12.09
CA MET A 314 -3.44 17.39 12.65
C MET A 314 -4.52 16.31 12.73
N ALA A 315 -5.11 16.12 13.92
CA ALA A 315 -6.15 15.14 14.18
C ALA A 315 -7.42 15.78 14.72
N THR A 316 -8.55 15.48 14.11
CA THR A 316 -9.84 16.08 14.42
C THR A 316 -10.39 15.64 15.77
N GLN A 317 -10.01 14.43 16.24
CA GLN A 317 -10.40 13.87 17.53
C GLN A 317 -9.76 14.59 18.73
N PHE A 318 -8.62 15.27 18.49
CA PHE A 318 -7.86 16.03 19.50
C PHE A 318 -8.12 17.53 19.42
N GLY A 319 -9.14 17.90 18.67
CA GLY A 319 -9.59 19.26 18.49
C GLY A 319 -11.03 19.46 18.92
N ARG A 320 -11.68 20.42 18.28
CA ARG A 320 -13.09 20.71 18.51
C ARG A 320 -13.84 20.98 17.20
N CYS A 321 -15.14 20.82 17.22
CA CYS A 321 -16.03 21.19 16.13
C CYS A 321 -16.70 22.53 16.49
N GLU A 322 -16.70 23.45 15.55
CA GLU A 322 -17.36 24.75 15.72
C GLU A 322 -18.34 25.03 14.59
N SER A 323 -19.40 25.77 14.90
CA SER A 323 -20.34 26.28 13.91
C SER A 323 -19.84 27.61 13.36
N LEU A 324 -19.97 27.80 12.06
CA LEU A 324 -19.80 29.13 11.47
C LEU A 324 -21.04 29.97 11.68
N ASP A 325 -20.83 31.31 11.78
CA ASP A 325 -21.92 32.26 11.92
C ASP A 325 -22.83 32.21 10.68
N ASN A 326 -24.13 32.05 10.90
CA ASN A 326 -25.13 32.04 9.85
C ASN A 326 -25.19 33.33 9.02
N GLU A 327 -24.75 34.48 9.60
CA GLU A 327 -24.68 35.75 8.89
C GLU A 327 -23.72 35.69 7.70
N LEU A 328 -22.67 34.84 7.75
CA LEU A 328 -21.73 34.61 6.62
C LEU A 328 -22.42 34.07 5.37
N PHE A 329 -23.47 33.31 5.56
CA PHE A 329 -24.25 32.69 4.46
C PHE A 329 -25.58 33.40 4.23
N GLY A 330 -25.76 34.64 4.77
CA GLY A 330 -26.99 35.41 4.59
C GLY A 330 -27.24 35.80 3.13
N LYS A 331 -28.51 36.09 2.76
CA LYS A 331 -28.95 36.43 1.40
C LYS A 331 -28.19 37.55 0.70
N LYS A 332 -27.58 38.45 1.43
CA LYS A 332 -26.83 39.61 0.91
C LYS A 332 -25.37 39.26 0.63
N LEU A 333 -24.92 38.13 1.09
CA LEU A 333 -23.54 37.69 0.99
C LEU A 333 -23.47 36.41 0.13
N PHE A 334 -22.40 36.32 -0.62
CA PHE A 334 -22.01 35.07 -1.31
C PHE A 334 -20.67 34.63 -0.72
N THR A 335 -20.75 33.73 0.24
CA THR A 335 -19.56 33.21 0.91
C THR A 335 -19.12 31.90 0.25
N GLN A 336 -17.88 31.87 -0.18
CA GLN A 336 -17.18 30.70 -0.68
C GLN A 336 -16.27 30.15 0.41
N LEU A 337 -16.38 28.87 0.70
CA LEU A 337 -15.64 28.19 1.74
C LEU A 337 -15.03 26.91 1.18
N VAL A 338 -13.73 26.73 1.38
CA VAL A 338 -13.01 25.50 1.01
C VAL A 338 -12.47 24.87 2.28
N TYR A 339 -12.71 23.56 2.40
CA TYR A 339 -12.24 22.77 3.53
C TYR A 339 -10.96 22.03 3.18
N HIS A 340 -10.09 21.90 4.16
CA HIS A 340 -8.97 20.97 4.07
C HIS A 340 -9.52 19.53 4.11
N PRO A 341 -9.29 18.70 3.09
CA PRO A 341 -10.01 17.45 2.89
C PRO A 341 -9.77 16.39 3.97
N LEU A 342 -8.59 16.42 4.64
CA LEU A 342 -8.26 15.44 5.68
C LEU A 342 -8.71 15.89 7.09
N THR A 343 -8.83 17.17 7.33
CA THR A 343 -9.12 17.68 8.69
C THR A 343 -10.46 18.37 8.80
N GLY A 344 -11.05 18.85 7.69
CA GLY A 344 -12.28 19.63 7.72
C GLY A 344 -12.12 21.01 8.38
N ASN A 345 -10.88 21.51 8.47
CA ASN A 345 -10.59 22.88 8.84
C ASN A 345 -10.78 23.78 7.62
N ILE A 346 -10.92 25.07 7.86
CA ILE A 346 -11.01 26.08 6.79
C ILE A 346 -9.63 26.19 6.12
N GLU A 347 -9.59 25.95 4.81
CA GLU A 347 -8.43 26.20 3.98
C GLU A 347 -8.49 27.62 3.39
N SER A 348 -9.67 28.00 2.89
CA SER A 348 -9.91 29.36 2.42
C SER A 348 -11.37 29.77 2.63
N ILE A 349 -11.59 31.07 2.89
CA ILE A 349 -12.90 31.68 2.96
C ILE A 349 -12.86 33.03 2.26
N SER A 350 -13.83 33.30 1.40
CA SER A 350 -14.04 34.61 0.79
C SER A 350 -15.51 34.95 0.78
N THR A 351 -15.83 36.22 0.94
CA THR A 351 -17.21 36.70 1.01
C THR A 351 -17.37 37.95 0.15
N ASP A 352 -18.31 37.86 -0.79
CA ASP A 352 -18.65 38.95 -1.69
C ASP A 352 -20.09 39.43 -1.43
N MET A 353 -20.35 40.73 -1.61
CA MET A 353 -21.72 41.25 -1.58
C MET A 353 -22.45 40.85 -2.87
N VAL A 354 -23.63 40.28 -2.74
CA VAL A 354 -24.52 40.04 -3.88
C VAL A 354 -24.96 41.39 -4.45
N LYS A 355 -24.40 41.75 -5.64
CA LYS A 355 -24.87 42.92 -6.37
C LYS A 355 -26.32 42.68 -6.82
N LYS A 356 -27.21 43.62 -6.48
CA LYS A 356 -28.60 43.62 -6.95
C LYS A 356 -28.71 43.78 -8.46
#